data_8ee638ad0560c44ce49b61a57ba1256c
#
_entry.id   8ee638ad0560c44ce49b61a57ba1256c
#
_cell.length_a   1.000
_cell.length_b   1.000
_cell.length_c   1.000
_cell.angle_alpha   90.00
_cell.angle_beta   90.00
_cell.angle_gamma   90.00
#
_symmetry.space_group_name_H-M   'P 1'
#
loop_
_entity.id
_entity.type
_entity.pdbx_description
1 polymer ?
#
loop_
_entity_poly.entity_id
_entity_poly.type
_entity_poly.pdbx_seq_one_letter_code
_entity_poly.pdbx_strand_id
1 'polypeptide(L)'
;MVLYLDYTSPDTRFTFDVNKSKSVAKDHRNFINVLGVQQLNTLENISLLDIFLSNNNVIEPHYHQNAAELVYCISGSAMVSMLNPFTKHIHNYPIKPGQVVNVPQGWWHYEVATSDHTHLLAIFNAPTPEVILGSDLLKLTPANIIAHTYCLDENEWKRTTAPIRPNMFIGPPKDCHREPAQHDQDRSTEKNQNGIPYYPQTPYYSPYHQPRYSGY
;
A
#
# COMPACT_ATOMS: atom_id res chain seq x y z
N MET A 1 8.88 0.73 26.86
CA MET A 1 9.12 -0.37 27.82
C MET A 1 9.81 -1.47 27.04
N VAL A 2 11.08 -1.73 27.28
CA VAL A 2 11.78 -2.87 26.67
C VAL A 2 11.26 -4.10 27.41
N LEU A 3 10.42 -4.89 26.75
CA LEU A 3 10.04 -6.21 27.26
C LEU A 3 11.27 -7.10 27.13
N TYR A 4 11.88 -7.41 28.26
CA TYR A 4 12.99 -8.35 28.30
C TYR A 4 12.43 -9.76 28.04
N LEU A 5 12.72 -10.31 26.86
CA LEU A 5 12.33 -11.68 26.56
C LEU A 5 13.24 -12.66 27.32
N ASP A 6 12.64 -13.53 28.12
CA ASP A 6 13.38 -14.63 28.76
C ASP A 6 13.62 -15.76 27.73
N TYR A 7 14.84 -15.81 27.20
CA TYR A 7 15.24 -16.82 26.22
C TYR A 7 15.32 -18.24 26.81
N THR A 8 15.21 -18.39 28.14
CA THR A 8 15.16 -19.71 28.80
C THR A 8 13.72 -20.23 28.96
N SER A 9 12.73 -19.38 28.71
CA SER A 9 11.31 -19.75 28.80
C SER A 9 10.93 -20.80 27.75
N PRO A 10 10.17 -21.82 28.10
CA PRO A 10 9.64 -22.80 27.15
C PRO A 10 8.66 -22.17 26.13
N ASP A 11 8.13 -20.96 26.40
CA ASP A 11 7.25 -20.21 25.51
C ASP A 11 8.01 -19.39 24.47
N THR A 12 9.35 -19.34 24.54
CA THR A 12 10.17 -18.65 23.58
C THR A 12 10.19 -19.39 22.24
N ARG A 13 9.78 -18.69 21.19
CA ARG A 13 9.64 -19.26 19.83
C ARG A 13 10.70 -18.70 18.90
N PHE A 14 11.48 -19.60 18.28
CA PHE A 14 12.56 -19.27 17.33
C PHE A 14 12.20 -19.64 15.89
N THR A 15 11.05 -20.27 15.67
CA THR A 15 10.57 -20.66 14.34
C THR A 15 9.07 -20.52 14.24
N PHE A 16 8.59 -20.19 13.05
CA PHE A 16 7.17 -20.11 12.76
C PHE A 16 6.93 -20.41 11.26
N ASP A 17 5.87 -21.14 10.96
CA ASP A 17 5.41 -21.39 9.60
C ASP A 17 4.43 -20.29 9.19
N VAL A 18 4.89 -19.31 8.42
CA VAL A 18 4.12 -18.13 8.03
C VAL A 18 2.86 -18.48 7.23
N ASN A 19 2.82 -19.64 6.58
CA ASN A 19 1.62 -20.12 5.89
C ASN A 19 0.43 -20.38 6.82
N LYS A 20 0.67 -20.47 8.13
CA LYS A 20 -0.36 -20.65 9.16
C LYS A 20 -0.92 -19.35 9.73
N SER A 21 -0.46 -18.20 9.27
CA SER A 21 -0.85 -16.88 9.79
C SER A 21 -1.53 -15.99 8.76
N LYS A 22 -2.46 -16.55 7.99
CA LYS A 22 -3.24 -15.79 7.03
C LYS A 22 -4.06 -14.69 7.72
N SER A 23 -3.76 -13.45 7.43
CA SER A 23 -4.38 -12.26 8.02
C SER A 23 -5.49 -11.69 7.13
N VAL A 24 -5.24 -11.62 5.82
CA VAL A 24 -6.18 -11.08 4.84
C VAL A 24 -6.36 -12.10 3.72
N ALA A 25 -7.59 -12.32 3.27
CA ALA A 25 -7.86 -13.15 2.11
C ALA A 25 -9.00 -12.56 1.28
N LYS A 26 -8.67 -12.09 0.09
CA LYS A 26 -9.66 -11.80 -0.94
C LYS A 26 -10.17 -13.12 -1.55
N ASP A 27 -9.27 -14.01 -1.93
CA ASP A 27 -9.57 -15.35 -2.46
C ASP A 27 -8.36 -16.29 -2.26
N HIS A 28 -8.35 -17.46 -2.90
CA HIS A 28 -7.27 -18.45 -2.77
C HIS A 28 -5.95 -18.05 -3.45
N ARG A 29 -5.96 -17.05 -4.35
CA ARG A 29 -4.77 -16.54 -5.06
C ARG A 29 -4.32 -15.17 -4.57
N ASN A 30 -5.20 -14.45 -3.87
CA ASN A 30 -5.00 -13.09 -3.45
C ASN A 30 -5.18 -13.02 -1.93
N PHE A 31 -4.08 -13.09 -1.20
CA PHE A 31 -4.08 -13.13 0.26
C PHE A 31 -2.75 -12.66 0.85
N ILE A 32 -2.77 -12.35 2.12
CA ILE A 32 -1.62 -11.89 2.90
C ILE A 32 -1.49 -12.75 4.14
N ASN A 33 -0.31 -13.32 4.36
CA ASN A 33 0.09 -13.90 5.63
C ASN A 33 0.91 -12.85 6.41
N VAL A 34 0.89 -12.93 7.75
CA VAL A 34 1.60 -11.99 8.62
C VAL A 34 2.60 -12.72 9.50
N LEU A 35 3.78 -12.13 9.68
CA LEU A 35 4.74 -12.53 10.70
C LEU A 35 5.15 -11.31 11.51
N GLY A 36 4.84 -11.32 12.78
CA GLY A 36 5.22 -10.29 13.74
C GLY A 36 5.49 -10.91 15.11
N VAL A 37 5.64 -10.06 16.11
CA VAL A 37 5.95 -10.49 17.50
C VAL A 37 4.90 -11.44 18.08
N GLN A 38 3.65 -11.39 17.62
CA GLN A 38 2.59 -12.29 18.07
C GLN A 38 2.79 -13.72 17.58
N GLN A 39 3.30 -13.90 16.36
CA GLN A 39 3.60 -15.20 15.78
C GLN A 39 4.95 -15.72 16.26
N LEU A 40 5.95 -14.85 16.32
CA LEU A 40 7.33 -15.17 16.66
C LEU A 40 7.85 -14.16 17.68
N ASN A 41 7.72 -14.49 18.98
CA ASN A 41 7.99 -13.56 20.07
C ASN A 41 9.46 -13.19 20.28
N THR A 42 10.37 -13.81 19.51
CA THR A 42 11.78 -13.42 19.41
C THR A 42 12.06 -12.30 18.42
N LEU A 43 11.05 -11.86 17.64
CA LEU A 43 11.18 -10.69 16.79
C LEU A 43 11.08 -9.42 17.63
N GLU A 44 12.08 -8.52 17.53
CA GLU A 44 12.08 -7.26 18.28
C GLU A 44 11.52 -6.11 17.44
N ASN A 45 12.24 -5.70 16.42
CA ASN A 45 11.91 -4.51 15.63
C ASN A 45 11.75 -4.86 14.13
N ILE A 46 11.20 -6.02 13.86
CA ILE A 46 10.96 -6.48 12.50
C ILE A 46 9.63 -7.23 12.42
N SER A 47 8.94 -7.07 11.32
CA SER A 47 7.78 -7.87 10.93
C SER A 47 7.74 -7.98 9.41
N LEU A 48 6.94 -8.88 8.88
CA LEU A 48 6.74 -9.01 7.45
C LEU A 48 5.30 -9.38 7.10
N LEU A 49 4.90 -8.97 5.90
CA LEU A 49 3.76 -9.49 5.20
C LEU A 49 4.23 -10.32 4.01
N ASP A 50 3.67 -11.51 3.87
CA ASP A 50 3.91 -12.44 2.80
C ASP A 50 2.70 -12.39 1.87
N ILE A 51 2.84 -11.73 0.71
CA ILE A 51 1.76 -11.20 -0.12
C ILE A 51 1.68 -11.96 -1.43
N PHE A 52 0.53 -12.55 -1.72
CA PHE A 52 0.25 -13.28 -2.97
C PHE A 52 -0.85 -12.56 -3.76
N LEU A 53 -0.56 -12.25 -5.01
CA LEU A 53 -1.47 -11.53 -5.90
C LEU A 53 -1.51 -12.14 -7.30
N SER A 54 -2.69 -12.19 -7.88
CA SER A 54 -2.85 -12.36 -9.33
C SER A 54 -2.83 -11.00 -10.04
N ASN A 55 -2.60 -11.02 -11.34
CA ASN A 55 -2.50 -9.83 -12.17
C ASN A 55 -3.64 -8.82 -11.92
N ASN A 56 -3.32 -7.53 -11.94
CA ASN A 56 -4.21 -6.39 -11.71
C ASN A 56 -4.83 -6.30 -10.30
N ASN A 57 -4.43 -7.15 -9.35
CA ASN A 57 -4.77 -6.90 -7.95
C ASN A 57 -3.86 -5.84 -7.34
N VAL A 58 -4.43 -5.09 -6.42
CA VAL A 58 -3.80 -3.90 -5.83
C VAL A 58 -3.84 -4.03 -4.31
N ILE A 59 -2.69 -3.90 -3.66
CA ILE A 59 -2.69 -3.50 -2.25
C ILE A 59 -3.13 -2.04 -2.25
N GLU A 60 -4.26 -1.76 -1.60
CA GLU A 60 -4.90 -0.45 -1.70
C GLU A 60 -3.96 0.68 -1.26
N PRO A 61 -4.16 1.92 -1.77
CA PRO A 61 -3.37 3.06 -1.34
C PRO A 61 -3.41 3.24 0.18
N HIS A 62 -2.24 3.33 0.81
CA HIS A 62 -2.09 3.37 2.26
C HIS A 62 -0.78 4.03 2.69
N TYR A 63 -0.57 4.16 4.00
CA TYR A 63 0.72 4.48 4.59
C TYR A 63 0.87 3.82 5.96
N HIS A 64 2.13 3.56 6.35
CA HIS A 64 2.48 3.06 7.68
C HIS A 64 2.98 4.21 8.54
N GLN A 65 2.24 4.53 9.62
CA GLN A 65 2.60 5.65 10.50
C GLN A 65 3.80 5.35 11.39
N ASN A 66 4.11 4.08 11.64
CA ASN A 66 5.13 3.66 12.59
C ASN A 66 6.29 2.86 11.98
N ALA A 67 6.30 2.64 10.67
CA ALA A 67 7.32 1.83 10.00
C ALA A 67 7.67 2.34 8.60
N ALA A 68 8.90 2.09 8.18
CA ALA A 68 9.26 2.01 6.77
C ALA A 68 8.99 0.60 6.26
N GLU A 69 8.74 0.46 4.96
CA GLU A 69 8.46 -0.79 4.30
C GLU A 69 9.46 -1.08 3.19
N LEU A 70 10.07 -2.27 3.21
CA LEU A 70 10.91 -2.76 2.13
C LEU A 70 10.13 -3.83 1.36
N VAL A 71 9.68 -3.52 0.15
CA VAL A 71 8.98 -4.46 -0.73
C VAL A 71 10.00 -5.23 -1.58
N TYR A 72 10.10 -6.54 -1.38
CA TYR A 72 10.95 -7.44 -2.15
C TYR A 72 10.10 -8.34 -3.05
N CYS A 73 10.43 -8.41 -4.33
CA CYS A 73 9.75 -9.30 -5.27
C CYS A 73 10.42 -10.68 -5.29
N ILE A 74 9.67 -11.74 -4.93
CA ILE A 74 10.11 -13.14 -4.98
C ILE A 74 9.80 -13.74 -6.35
N SER A 75 8.56 -13.56 -6.84
CA SER A 75 8.13 -14.06 -8.15
C SER A 75 7.12 -13.12 -8.79
N GLY A 76 6.89 -13.28 -10.09
CA GLY A 76 6.00 -12.43 -10.85
C GLY A 76 6.57 -11.02 -11.06
N SER A 77 5.74 -10.01 -10.98
CA SER A 77 6.16 -8.61 -11.10
C SER A 77 5.12 -7.67 -10.49
N ALA A 78 5.57 -6.54 -9.97
CA ALA A 78 4.69 -5.51 -9.42
C ALA A 78 5.17 -4.10 -9.79
N MET A 79 4.24 -3.15 -9.72
CA MET A 79 4.52 -1.73 -9.71
C MET A 79 4.28 -1.21 -8.30
N VAL A 80 5.34 -0.72 -7.64
CA VAL A 80 5.24 0.00 -6.38
C VAL A 80 5.20 1.49 -6.69
N SER A 81 4.13 2.16 -6.29
CA SER A 81 3.92 3.58 -6.56
C SER A 81 3.84 4.34 -5.25
N MET A 82 4.61 5.42 -5.11
CA MET A 82 4.61 6.22 -3.89
C MET A 82 4.56 7.72 -4.17
N LEU A 83 3.85 8.45 -3.33
CA LEU A 83 3.80 9.91 -3.32
C LEU A 83 5.02 10.45 -2.57
N ASN A 84 5.91 11.15 -3.28
CA ASN A 84 6.96 11.91 -2.60
C ASN A 84 6.34 13.16 -1.94
N PRO A 85 6.33 13.27 -0.60
CA PRO A 85 5.66 14.37 0.09
C PRO A 85 6.37 15.73 -0.08
N PHE A 86 7.61 15.73 -0.53
CA PHE A 86 8.39 16.96 -0.75
C PHE A 86 8.17 17.52 -2.15
N THR A 87 8.20 16.67 -3.17
CA THR A 87 8.00 17.09 -4.57
C THR A 87 6.52 17.08 -4.99
N LYS A 88 5.63 16.42 -4.22
CA LYS A 88 4.20 16.22 -4.51
C LYS A 88 3.95 15.44 -5.80
N HIS A 89 4.89 14.56 -6.17
CA HIS A 89 4.79 13.70 -7.35
C HIS A 89 4.67 12.23 -6.95
N ILE A 90 3.85 11.48 -7.70
CA ILE A 90 3.83 10.01 -7.64
C ILE A 90 5.01 9.49 -8.47
N HIS A 91 5.81 8.62 -7.88
CA HIS A 91 6.87 7.89 -8.56
C HIS A 91 6.49 6.41 -8.65
N ASN A 92 6.72 5.81 -9.82
CA ASN A 92 6.39 4.43 -10.12
C ASN A 92 7.68 3.61 -10.27
N TYR A 93 7.79 2.55 -9.47
CA TYR A 93 8.97 1.67 -9.43
C TYR A 93 8.56 0.25 -9.81
N PRO A 94 8.80 -0.19 -11.07
CA PRO A 94 8.55 -1.58 -11.45
C PRO A 94 9.59 -2.48 -10.81
N ILE A 95 9.15 -3.59 -10.22
CA ILE A 95 10.01 -4.61 -9.62
C ILE A 95 9.71 -6.00 -10.18
N LYS A 96 10.79 -6.77 -10.32
CA LYS A 96 10.82 -8.17 -10.75
C LYS A 96 11.61 -9.00 -9.72
N PRO A 97 11.64 -10.33 -9.82
CA PRO A 97 12.34 -11.18 -8.86
C PRO A 97 13.76 -10.72 -8.55
N GLY A 98 14.06 -10.61 -7.26
CA GLY A 98 15.34 -10.12 -6.75
C GLY A 98 15.46 -8.59 -6.63
N GLN A 99 14.43 -7.84 -7.02
CA GLN A 99 14.41 -6.38 -6.91
C GLN A 99 13.60 -5.91 -5.71
N VAL A 100 13.95 -4.72 -5.21
CA VAL A 100 13.34 -4.12 -4.02
C VAL A 100 12.97 -2.67 -4.26
N VAL A 101 11.95 -2.21 -3.51
CA VAL A 101 11.65 -0.79 -3.30
C VAL A 101 11.55 -0.54 -1.82
N ASN A 102 12.15 0.56 -1.34
CA ASN A 102 11.96 1.03 0.03
C ASN A 102 10.97 2.18 0.05
N VAL A 103 9.90 2.02 0.81
CA VAL A 103 8.90 3.05 1.10
C VAL A 103 9.24 3.67 2.46
N PRO A 104 9.60 4.97 2.53
CA PRO A 104 9.85 5.62 3.81
C PRO A 104 8.60 5.69 4.68
N GLN A 105 8.80 5.68 6.01
CA GLN A 105 7.72 5.81 6.99
C GLN A 105 6.81 7.01 6.67
N GLY A 106 5.50 6.78 6.69
CA GLY A 106 4.48 7.80 6.47
C GLY A 106 4.25 8.19 5.01
N TRP A 107 4.96 7.58 4.06
CA TRP A 107 4.73 7.89 2.66
C TRP A 107 3.53 7.12 2.11
N TRP A 108 2.64 7.85 1.45
CA TRP A 108 1.48 7.28 0.75
C TRP A 108 1.92 6.45 -0.44
N HIS A 109 1.49 5.20 -0.52
CA HIS A 109 1.91 4.26 -1.55
C HIS A 109 0.85 3.19 -1.83
N TYR A 110 1.06 2.43 -2.87
CA TYR A 110 0.26 1.25 -3.25
C TYR A 110 1.08 0.33 -4.16
N GLU A 111 0.70 -0.95 -4.20
CA GLU A 111 1.33 -1.96 -5.05
C GLU A 111 0.31 -2.55 -6.01
N VAL A 112 0.68 -2.66 -7.28
CA VAL A 112 -0.13 -3.30 -8.32
C VAL A 112 0.61 -4.51 -8.85
N ALA A 113 0.01 -5.70 -8.73
CA ALA A 113 0.54 -6.89 -9.40
C ALA A 113 0.42 -6.72 -10.92
N THR A 114 1.53 -6.81 -11.64
CA THR A 114 1.60 -6.66 -13.10
C THR A 114 1.72 -7.99 -13.84
N SER A 115 1.70 -9.09 -13.11
CA SER A 115 1.61 -10.46 -13.64
C SER A 115 0.87 -11.37 -12.68
N ASP A 116 0.43 -12.53 -13.18
CA ASP A 116 -0.08 -13.60 -12.31
C ASP A 116 1.05 -14.20 -11.46
N HIS A 117 0.67 -14.84 -10.35
CA HIS A 117 1.59 -15.45 -9.39
C HIS A 117 2.65 -14.48 -8.84
N THR A 118 2.26 -13.20 -8.70
CA THR A 118 3.10 -12.22 -8.02
C THR A 118 3.18 -12.55 -6.54
N HIS A 119 4.42 -12.68 -6.04
CA HIS A 119 4.73 -12.96 -4.65
C HIS A 119 5.71 -11.89 -4.14
N LEU A 120 5.27 -11.12 -3.15
CA LEU A 120 6.04 -10.04 -2.54
C LEU A 120 6.25 -10.32 -1.06
N LEU A 121 7.41 -9.91 -0.55
CA LEU A 121 7.62 -9.73 0.89
C LEU A 121 7.68 -8.24 1.20
N ALA A 122 6.78 -7.78 2.05
CA ALA A 122 6.84 -6.47 2.66
C ALA A 122 7.48 -6.61 4.05
N ILE A 123 8.64 -6.00 4.25
CA ILE A 123 9.44 -6.10 5.47
C ILE A 123 9.45 -4.74 6.16
N PHE A 124 9.09 -4.73 7.45
CA PHE A 124 8.92 -3.53 8.25
C PHE A 124 9.96 -3.47 9.38
N ASN A 125 10.44 -2.27 9.68
CA ASN A 125 11.30 -2.01 10.84
C ASN A 125 10.48 -1.71 12.12
N ALA A 126 9.39 -2.44 12.31
CA ALA A 126 8.52 -2.39 13.48
C ALA A 126 8.05 -3.80 13.85
N PRO A 127 7.84 -4.13 15.13
CA PRO A 127 7.37 -5.45 15.57
C PRO A 127 5.92 -5.75 15.15
N THR A 128 5.16 -4.68 14.92
CA THR A 128 3.80 -4.69 14.38
C THR A 128 3.64 -3.45 13.52
N PRO A 129 3.52 -3.58 12.19
CA PRO A 129 3.28 -2.43 11.34
C PRO A 129 1.83 -1.97 11.52
N GLU A 130 1.65 -0.69 11.77
CA GLU A 130 0.33 -0.05 11.76
C GLU A 130 0.07 0.55 10.38
N VAL A 131 -1.19 0.67 9.99
CA VAL A 131 -1.56 1.13 8.66
C VAL A 131 -2.79 2.03 8.70
N ILE A 132 -2.79 3.06 7.86
CA ILE A 132 -3.98 3.83 7.51
C ILE A 132 -4.26 3.62 6.02
N LEU A 133 -5.41 3.05 5.75
CA LEU A 133 -5.85 2.68 4.40
C LEU A 133 -6.56 3.85 3.70
N GLY A 134 -6.53 3.88 2.39
CA GLY A 134 -7.30 4.83 1.59
C GLY A 134 -8.80 4.71 1.84
N SER A 135 -9.30 3.48 2.00
CA SER A 135 -10.67 3.21 2.39
C SER A 135 -11.03 3.84 3.76
N ASP A 136 -10.11 3.87 4.73
CA ASP A 136 -10.31 4.52 6.02
C ASP A 136 -10.46 6.04 5.85
N LEU A 137 -9.54 6.68 5.11
CA LEU A 137 -9.59 8.12 4.87
C LEU A 137 -10.89 8.54 4.17
N LEU A 138 -11.31 7.77 3.16
CA LEU A 138 -12.51 8.06 2.38
C LEU A 138 -13.82 7.83 3.15
N LYS A 139 -13.81 6.90 4.12
CA LYS A 139 -15.02 6.53 4.89
C LYS A 139 -15.12 7.24 6.23
N LEU A 140 -13.99 7.45 6.92
CA LEU A 140 -13.98 8.03 8.26
C LEU A 140 -13.98 9.56 8.24
N THR A 141 -13.51 10.19 7.15
CA THR A 141 -13.60 11.63 7.01
C THR A 141 -15.09 12.02 6.75
N PRO A 142 -15.71 12.86 7.59
CA PRO A 142 -17.11 13.23 7.42
C PRO A 142 -17.37 13.85 6.04
N ALA A 143 -18.42 13.38 5.37
CA ALA A 143 -18.76 13.81 4.01
C ALA A 143 -18.99 15.33 3.89
N ASN A 144 -19.61 15.94 4.89
CA ASN A 144 -19.83 17.39 4.95
C ASN A 144 -18.52 18.17 5.03
N ILE A 145 -17.49 17.63 5.69
CA ILE A 145 -16.17 18.26 5.75
C ILE A 145 -15.51 18.21 4.37
N ILE A 146 -15.53 17.06 3.71
CA ILE A 146 -14.99 16.92 2.34
C ILE A 146 -15.74 17.86 1.38
N ALA A 147 -17.06 17.82 1.40
CA ALA A 147 -17.90 18.65 0.53
C ALA A 147 -17.64 20.15 0.74
N HIS A 148 -17.58 20.60 1.98
CA HIS A 148 -17.31 22.00 2.32
C HIS A 148 -15.90 22.43 1.90
N THR A 149 -14.87 21.59 2.19
CA THR A 149 -13.46 21.92 1.93
C THR A 149 -13.18 22.08 0.43
N TYR A 150 -13.78 21.23 -0.39
CA TYR A 150 -13.48 21.15 -1.83
C TYR A 150 -14.61 21.66 -2.73
N CYS A 151 -15.67 22.26 -2.15
CA CYS A 151 -16.85 22.74 -2.88
C CYS A 151 -17.53 21.66 -3.73
N LEU A 152 -17.73 20.47 -3.13
CA LEU A 152 -18.38 19.32 -3.76
C LEU A 152 -19.82 19.18 -3.30
N ASP A 153 -20.64 18.46 -4.07
CA ASP A 153 -21.97 18.02 -3.59
C ASP A 153 -21.81 16.86 -2.60
N GLU A 154 -22.33 17.04 -1.38
CA GLU A 154 -22.21 16.06 -0.31
C GLU A 154 -22.93 14.74 -0.64
N ASN A 155 -24.07 14.79 -1.32
CA ASN A 155 -24.82 13.60 -1.68
C ASN A 155 -24.14 12.82 -2.80
N GLU A 156 -23.50 13.51 -3.75
CA GLU A 156 -22.69 12.87 -4.78
C GLU A 156 -21.47 12.20 -4.17
N TRP A 157 -20.78 12.86 -3.25
CA TRP A 157 -19.68 12.26 -2.52
C TRP A 157 -20.11 10.98 -1.80
N LYS A 158 -21.20 11.04 -1.03
CA LYS A 158 -21.75 9.88 -0.33
C LYS A 158 -22.11 8.73 -1.28
N ARG A 159 -22.74 9.02 -2.43
CA ARG A 159 -23.09 8.01 -3.44
C ARG A 159 -21.83 7.36 -4.04
N THR A 160 -20.85 8.16 -4.40
CA THR A 160 -19.60 7.69 -5.02
C THR A 160 -18.79 6.82 -4.07
N THR A 161 -18.72 7.19 -2.79
CA THR A 161 -17.97 6.46 -1.78
C THR A 161 -18.76 5.32 -1.11
N ALA A 162 -20.07 5.21 -1.35
CA ALA A 162 -20.93 4.17 -0.73
C ALA A 162 -20.40 2.74 -0.93
N PRO A 163 -19.89 2.34 -2.11
CA PRO A 163 -19.38 0.98 -2.32
C PRO A 163 -18.06 0.68 -1.62
N ILE A 164 -17.34 1.70 -1.14
CA ILE A 164 -16.06 1.49 -0.45
C ILE A 164 -16.32 0.79 0.87
N ARG A 165 -15.64 -0.35 1.08
CA ARG A 165 -15.68 -1.11 2.32
C ARG A 165 -14.44 -0.80 3.14
N PRO A 166 -14.54 -0.66 4.48
CA PRO A 166 -13.37 -0.51 5.33
C PRO A 166 -12.53 -1.79 5.31
N ASN A 167 -11.23 -1.66 5.53
CA ASN A 167 -10.28 -2.79 5.58
C ASN A 167 -10.28 -3.65 4.32
N MET A 168 -10.32 -3.04 3.15
CA MET A 168 -10.37 -3.78 1.90
C MET A 168 -9.04 -4.47 1.58
N PHE A 169 -7.91 -3.88 1.94
CA PHE A 169 -6.53 -4.31 1.73
C PHE A 169 -6.20 -4.70 0.28
N ILE A 170 -6.95 -5.61 -0.33
CA ILE A 170 -6.70 -6.10 -1.70
C ILE A 170 -7.88 -5.77 -2.61
N GLY A 171 -7.67 -4.80 -3.50
CA GLY A 171 -8.62 -4.43 -4.55
C GLY A 171 -8.31 -5.05 -5.92
N PRO A 172 -9.27 -4.99 -6.86
CA PRO A 172 -10.67 -4.62 -6.67
C PRO A 172 -11.46 -5.69 -5.89
N PRO A 173 -12.63 -5.33 -5.31
CA PRO A 173 -13.53 -6.32 -4.69
C PRO A 173 -13.94 -7.40 -5.70
N LYS A 174 -14.26 -8.62 -5.21
CA LYS A 174 -14.67 -9.76 -6.06
C LYS A 174 -15.94 -9.47 -6.89
N ASP A 175 -16.82 -8.67 -6.34
CA ASP A 175 -18.11 -8.26 -6.93
C ASP A 175 -18.02 -6.95 -7.74
N CYS A 176 -16.81 -6.50 -8.04
CA CYS A 176 -16.59 -5.36 -8.93
C CYS A 176 -16.74 -5.81 -10.40
N HIS A 177 -17.92 -5.65 -10.94
CA HIS A 177 -18.25 -5.99 -12.35
C HIS A 177 -18.12 -4.77 -13.28
N ARG A 178 -17.33 -3.77 -12.92
CA ARG A 178 -17.05 -2.67 -13.85
C ARG A 178 -16.14 -3.23 -14.96
N GLU A 179 -16.66 -3.18 -16.19
CA GLU A 179 -15.80 -3.27 -17.36
C GLU A 179 -14.70 -2.20 -17.22
N PRO A 180 -13.46 -2.50 -17.63
CA PRO A 180 -12.44 -1.46 -17.73
C PRO A 180 -13.06 -0.31 -18.51
N ALA A 181 -13.02 0.91 -17.97
CA ALA A 181 -13.54 2.07 -18.66
C ALA A 181 -13.00 2.04 -20.10
N GLN A 182 -13.88 1.98 -21.09
CA GLN A 182 -13.48 2.11 -22.48
C GLN A 182 -12.77 3.46 -22.55
N HIS A 183 -11.48 3.43 -22.80
CA HIS A 183 -10.69 4.63 -22.97
C HIS A 183 -11.32 5.44 -24.10
N ASP A 184 -11.80 6.63 -23.75
CA ASP A 184 -12.08 7.68 -24.73
C ASP A 184 -10.81 7.84 -25.58
N GLN A 185 -10.86 7.37 -26.84
CA GLN A 185 -9.71 7.35 -27.75
C GLN A 185 -9.26 8.76 -28.17
N ASP A 186 -9.86 9.81 -27.62
CA ASP A 186 -9.66 11.19 -28.05
C ASP A 186 -8.79 12.05 -27.11
N ARG A 187 -8.16 11.43 -26.09
CA ARG A 187 -7.08 12.09 -25.37
C ARG A 187 -5.81 11.26 -25.53
N SER A 188 -4.87 11.81 -26.29
CA SER A 188 -3.51 11.29 -26.46
C SER A 188 -2.82 11.10 -25.10
N THR A 189 -3.13 10.00 -24.44
CA THR A 189 -2.40 9.53 -23.27
C THR A 189 -1.25 8.70 -23.80
N GLU A 190 -0.04 9.23 -23.74
CA GLU A 190 1.16 8.42 -23.91
C GLU A 190 1.11 7.27 -22.93
N LYS A 191 0.97 6.05 -23.44
CA LYS A 191 1.10 4.84 -22.64
C LYS A 191 2.57 4.69 -22.32
N ASN A 192 2.91 4.55 -21.04
CA ASN A 192 4.22 4.04 -20.69
C ASN A 192 4.38 2.63 -21.32
N GLN A 193 5.62 2.15 -21.49
CA GLN A 193 5.94 0.88 -22.15
C GLN A 193 5.25 -0.37 -21.54
N ASN A 194 4.51 -0.23 -20.43
CA ASN A 194 3.86 -1.29 -19.68
C ASN A 194 2.32 -1.22 -19.71
N GLY A 195 1.71 -0.33 -20.51
CA GLY A 195 0.24 -0.27 -20.68
C GLY A 195 -0.54 0.32 -19.50
N ILE A 196 0.13 0.84 -18.49
CA ILE A 196 -0.51 1.51 -17.34
C ILE A 196 -0.86 2.94 -17.76
N PRO A 197 -2.07 3.45 -17.45
CA PRO A 197 -2.45 4.82 -17.80
C PRO A 197 -1.46 5.83 -17.20
N TYR A 198 -0.83 6.61 -18.06
CA TYR A 198 -0.03 7.75 -17.63
C TYR A 198 -0.99 8.91 -17.32
N TYR A 199 -1.08 9.29 -16.06
CA TYR A 199 -1.72 10.54 -15.68
C TYR A 199 -0.70 11.67 -15.85
N PRO A 200 -0.91 12.64 -16.80
CA PRO A 200 -0.01 13.75 -16.95
C PRO A 200 0.06 14.52 -15.63
N GLN A 201 1.27 14.65 -15.12
CA GLN A 201 1.55 15.37 -13.89
C GLN A 201 1.40 16.87 -14.17
N THR A 202 0.32 17.47 -13.72
CA THR A 202 0.24 18.94 -13.68
C THR A 202 1.26 19.41 -12.64
N PRO A 203 2.13 20.39 -12.98
CA PRO A 203 3.05 20.94 -12.00
C PRO A 203 2.26 21.57 -10.86
N TYR A 204 2.35 20.97 -9.66
CA TYR A 204 1.78 21.57 -8.47
C TYR A 204 2.70 22.72 -8.04
N TYR A 205 2.27 23.96 -8.24
CA TYR A 205 2.94 25.13 -7.70
C TYR A 205 2.73 25.13 -6.16
N SER A 206 3.72 24.69 -5.40
CA SER A 206 3.72 24.88 -3.95
C SER A 206 3.97 26.36 -3.65
N PRO A 207 3.06 27.05 -2.95
CA PRO A 207 3.30 28.45 -2.56
C PRO A 207 4.34 28.58 -1.43
N TYR A 208 4.86 27.45 -0.91
CA TYR A 208 5.86 27.45 0.15
C TYR A 208 7.24 27.21 -0.45
N HIS A 209 7.93 28.29 -0.81
CA HIS A 209 9.40 28.28 -0.99
C HIS A 209 10.03 28.02 0.38
N GLN A 210 10.54 26.81 0.60
CA GLN A 210 11.41 26.58 1.73
C GLN A 210 12.76 27.28 1.48
N PRO A 211 13.28 28.06 2.44
CA PRO A 211 14.63 28.63 2.33
C PRO A 211 15.63 27.47 2.27
N ARG A 212 16.55 27.53 1.31
CA ARG A 212 17.70 26.63 1.26
C ARG A 212 18.52 26.84 2.53
N TYR A 213 18.55 25.86 3.41
CA TYR A 213 19.59 25.80 4.44
C TYR A 213 20.91 25.53 3.73
N SER A 214 21.70 26.59 3.53
CA SER A 214 23.12 26.47 3.23
C SER A 214 23.83 26.02 4.50
N GLY A 215 24.52 24.85 4.41
CA GLY A 215 25.12 24.17 5.52
C GLY A 215 26.24 24.95 6.22
N TYR A 216 26.46 24.50 7.43
CA TYR A 216 27.78 24.55 8.11
C TYR A 216 28.19 23.11 8.39
#